data_5e61f000bd882e666581e9781d9380f0
#
_entry.id   5e61f000bd882e666581e9781d9380f0
#
_cell.length_a   1.000
_cell.length_b   1.000
_cell.length_c   1.000
_cell.angle_alpha   90.00
_cell.angle_beta   90.00
_cell.angle_gamma   90.00
#
_symmetry.space_group_name_H-M   'P 1'
#
loop_
_entity.id
_entity.type
_entity.pdbx_description
1 polymer ?
#
loop_
_entity_poly.entity_id
_entity_poly.type
_entity_poly.pdbx_seq_one_letter_code
_entity_poly.pdbx_strand_id
1 'polypeptide(L)'
;MKISQLLLLFCFFISLHTAFAQDESSYTFKKPSANGTGKVYLGREIAHVMSFEGVDWLERNSRTQEENTILAVTSLPIKSNSVVADIGAGSGFYTFRVAQRIPKGKVYAVEIQNDAIAYLKKKALEDKLANVEVIKGTEISPNLPPNSIDLAFMVDVYHELAHPVAYLASLSKALKPGGRLLLLEYKEEDPAVAIKAEHKMSVKQAKKELAANGFKLVENGTFLPLQHYLLFEKTVN
;
A
#
# COMPACT_ATOMS: atom_id res chain seq x y z
N MET A 1 8.62 41.37 19.84
CA MET A 1 9.07 39.98 19.60
C MET A 1 8.01 38.88 19.86
N LYS A 2 6.81 39.21 20.37
CA LYS A 2 5.78 38.21 20.70
C LYS A 2 4.66 38.05 19.63
N ILE A 3 4.49 39.02 18.74
CA ILE A 3 3.40 39.00 17.73
C ILE A 3 3.74 38.13 16.52
N SER A 4 5.02 38.08 16.09
CA SER A 4 5.45 37.28 14.94
C SER A 4 5.43 35.75 15.19
N GLN A 5 5.63 35.31 16.43
CA GLN A 5 5.57 33.89 16.79
C GLN A 5 4.12 33.38 16.87
N LEU A 6 3.17 34.27 17.27
CA LEU A 6 1.75 33.91 17.32
C LEU A 6 1.14 33.79 15.91
N LEU A 7 1.56 34.63 14.96
CA LEU A 7 1.15 34.55 13.56
C LEU A 7 1.66 33.26 12.86
N LEU A 8 2.89 32.84 13.15
CA LEU A 8 3.46 31.59 12.59
C LEU A 8 2.73 30.33 13.11
N LEU A 9 2.37 30.29 14.39
CA LEU A 9 1.56 29.19 14.95
C LEU A 9 0.15 29.17 14.35
N PHE A 10 -0.48 30.33 14.13
CA PHE A 10 -1.82 30.40 13.54
C PHE A 10 -1.84 29.97 12.08
N CYS A 11 -0.82 30.31 11.28
CA CYS A 11 -0.68 29.84 9.89
C CYS A 11 -0.44 28.32 9.82
N PHE A 12 0.25 27.71 10.78
CA PHE A 12 0.47 26.27 10.80
C PHE A 12 -0.81 25.49 11.13
N PHE A 13 -1.64 26.00 12.03
CA PHE A 13 -2.96 25.41 12.32
C PHE A 13 -3.94 25.53 11.16
N ILE A 14 -3.96 26.65 10.44
CA ILE A 14 -4.83 26.84 9.28
C ILE A 14 -4.47 25.89 8.15
N SER A 15 -3.18 25.66 7.89
CA SER A 15 -2.71 24.74 6.83
C SER A 15 -3.04 23.26 7.11
N LEU A 16 -3.05 22.83 8.37
CA LEU A 16 -3.49 21.50 8.75
C LEU A 16 -4.99 21.30 8.53
N HIS A 17 -5.82 22.25 8.93
CA HIS A 17 -7.28 22.15 8.75
C HIS A 17 -7.69 22.16 7.27
N THR A 18 -7.00 22.90 6.41
CA THR A 18 -7.29 22.91 4.97
C THR A 18 -6.92 21.59 4.30
N ALA A 19 -5.84 20.93 4.72
CA ALA A 19 -5.44 19.63 4.17
C ALA A 19 -6.44 18.53 4.51
N PHE A 20 -6.94 18.46 5.75
CA PHE A 20 -8.00 17.52 6.15
C PHE A 20 -9.32 17.79 5.44
N ALA A 21 -9.74 19.06 5.31
CA ALA A 21 -10.97 19.43 4.62
C ALA A 21 -10.92 19.09 3.12
N GLN A 22 -9.76 19.21 2.49
CA GLN A 22 -9.56 18.85 1.09
C GLN A 22 -9.57 17.32 0.87
N ASP A 23 -9.08 16.53 1.81
CA ASP A 23 -9.15 15.08 1.75
C ASP A 23 -10.61 14.60 1.79
N GLU A 24 -11.40 15.06 2.75
CA GLU A 24 -12.82 14.67 2.88
C GLU A 24 -13.68 15.06 1.67
N SER A 25 -13.39 16.19 1.00
CA SER A 25 -14.10 16.62 -0.22
C SER A 25 -13.87 15.70 -1.43
N SER A 26 -12.87 14.85 -1.37
CA SER A 26 -12.53 13.89 -2.43
C SER A 26 -13.41 12.64 -2.43
N TYR A 27 -14.22 12.46 -1.38
CA TYR A 27 -15.04 11.26 -1.18
C TYR A 27 -16.53 11.58 -1.29
N THR A 28 -17.29 10.56 -1.70
CA THR A 28 -18.75 10.53 -1.56
C THR A 28 -19.14 9.34 -0.69
N PHE A 29 -20.39 9.34 -0.20
CA PHE A 29 -20.88 8.29 0.69
C PHE A 29 -22.17 7.68 0.14
N LYS A 30 -22.34 6.39 0.31
CA LYS A 30 -23.54 5.62 -0.04
C LYS A 30 -23.86 4.61 1.05
N LYS A 31 -24.99 3.91 0.92
CA LYS A 31 -25.26 2.73 1.76
C LYS A 31 -24.15 1.69 1.51
N PRO A 32 -23.48 1.19 2.57
CA PRO A 32 -22.43 0.19 2.43
C PRO A 32 -22.91 -1.07 1.71
N SER A 33 -22.09 -1.61 0.81
CA SER A 33 -22.25 -2.97 0.30
C SER A 33 -21.81 -3.99 1.37
N ALA A 34 -21.99 -5.28 1.10
CA ALA A 34 -21.72 -6.33 2.10
C ALA A 34 -20.29 -6.35 2.63
N ASN A 35 -19.31 -5.95 1.82
CA ASN A 35 -17.88 -5.92 2.17
C ASN A 35 -17.25 -4.53 1.97
N GLY A 36 -18.06 -3.51 1.77
CA GLY A 36 -17.64 -2.13 1.55
C GLY A 36 -17.99 -1.23 2.72
N THR A 37 -17.26 -0.14 2.85
CA THR A 37 -17.40 0.84 3.94
C THR A 37 -18.51 1.87 3.69
N GLY A 38 -19.08 1.92 2.48
CA GLY A 38 -19.97 3.01 2.04
C GLY A 38 -19.22 4.28 1.62
N LYS A 39 -17.92 4.41 1.92
CA LYS A 39 -17.06 5.51 1.46
C LYS A 39 -16.62 5.23 0.02
N VAL A 40 -16.80 6.22 -0.85
CA VAL A 40 -16.55 6.07 -2.29
C VAL A 40 -15.48 7.05 -2.73
N TYR A 41 -14.43 6.55 -3.38
CA TYR A 41 -13.37 7.34 -3.97
C TYR A 41 -13.37 7.20 -5.50
N LEU A 42 -13.54 8.30 -6.21
CA LEU A 42 -13.57 8.36 -7.68
C LEU A 42 -14.46 7.30 -8.35
N GLY A 43 -15.56 6.92 -7.69
CA GLY A 43 -16.57 5.96 -8.20
C GLY A 43 -16.42 4.52 -7.69
N ARG A 44 -15.35 4.18 -6.97
CA ARG A 44 -15.16 2.89 -6.31
C ARG A 44 -15.47 2.99 -4.83
N GLU A 45 -16.24 2.05 -4.29
CA GLU A 45 -16.41 1.89 -2.86
C GLU A 45 -15.14 1.29 -2.24
N ILE A 46 -14.68 1.85 -1.14
CA ILE A 46 -13.53 1.35 -0.38
C ILE A 46 -13.97 0.11 0.39
N ALA A 47 -13.19 -0.96 0.28
CA ALA A 47 -13.45 -2.20 1.00
C ALA A 47 -13.14 -2.09 2.49
N HIS A 48 -13.77 -2.94 3.31
CA HIS A 48 -13.34 -3.13 4.68
C HIS A 48 -11.97 -3.79 4.73
N VAL A 49 -11.13 -3.34 5.67
CA VAL A 49 -9.83 -3.97 5.94
C VAL A 49 -10.05 -5.40 6.43
N MET A 50 -9.31 -6.36 5.88
CA MET A 50 -9.32 -7.73 6.35
C MET A 50 -8.69 -7.79 7.75
N SER A 51 -9.42 -8.35 8.74
CA SER A 51 -8.87 -8.60 10.08
C SER A 51 -7.70 -9.58 10.03
N PHE A 52 -6.69 -9.38 10.86
CA PHE A 52 -5.56 -10.31 11.00
C PHE A 52 -5.98 -11.71 11.49
N GLU A 53 -7.18 -11.87 12.04
CA GLU A 53 -7.77 -13.19 12.31
C GLU A 53 -7.88 -14.06 11.04
N GLY A 54 -7.91 -13.43 9.86
CA GLY A 54 -7.87 -14.10 8.55
C GLY A 54 -6.46 -14.51 8.09
N VAL A 55 -5.46 -14.52 8.96
CA VAL A 55 -4.05 -14.81 8.60
C VAL A 55 -3.85 -16.17 7.91
N ASP A 56 -4.65 -17.18 8.23
CA ASP A 56 -4.60 -18.50 7.58
C ASP A 56 -4.89 -18.43 6.09
N TRP A 57 -5.72 -17.47 5.65
CA TRP A 57 -5.93 -17.20 4.24
C TRP A 57 -4.66 -16.69 3.55
N LEU A 58 -3.90 -15.81 4.22
CA LEU A 58 -2.65 -15.26 3.70
C LEU A 58 -1.53 -16.30 3.60
N GLU A 59 -1.56 -17.31 4.47
CA GLU A 59 -0.53 -18.37 4.56
C GLU A 59 -1.01 -19.71 3.97
N ARG A 60 -2.16 -19.75 3.25
CA ARG A 60 -2.68 -20.98 2.66
C ARG A 60 -1.69 -21.62 1.71
N ASN A 61 -1.55 -22.92 1.79
CA ASN A 61 -0.57 -23.69 0.99
C ASN A 61 -0.77 -23.54 -0.54
N SER A 62 -2.02 -23.35 -0.98
CA SER A 62 -2.39 -23.17 -2.39
C SER A 62 -1.99 -21.79 -2.96
N ARG A 63 -1.76 -20.80 -2.11
CA ARG A 63 -1.52 -19.40 -2.52
C ARG A 63 -0.43 -19.27 -3.58
N THR A 64 0.69 -19.97 -3.39
CA THR A 64 1.82 -19.89 -4.33
C THR A 64 1.46 -20.36 -5.74
N GLN A 65 0.61 -21.39 -5.86
CA GLN A 65 0.14 -21.90 -7.15
C GLN A 65 -0.98 -21.02 -7.73
N GLU A 66 -1.94 -20.60 -6.91
CA GLU A 66 -3.08 -19.77 -7.33
C GLU A 66 -2.65 -18.39 -7.84
N GLU A 67 -1.77 -17.71 -7.11
CA GLU A 67 -1.36 -16.34 -7.39
C GLU A 67 -0.02 -16.26 -8.15
N ASN A 68 0.70 -17.37 -8.30
CA ASN A 68 2.08 -17.42 -8.80
C ASN A 68 3.02 -16.43 -8.07
N THR A 69 3.01 -16.52 -6.74
CA THR A 69 3.73 -15.59 -5.86
C THR A 69 5.24 -15.59 -6.09
N ILE A 70 5.81 -16.73 -6.56
CA ILE A 70 7.23 -16.81 -6.92
C ILE A 70 7.51 -15.86 -8.07
N LEU A 71 6.69 -15.90 -9.13
CA LEU A 71 6.85 -15.01 -10.27
C LEU A 71 6.62 -13.55 -9.86
N ALA A 72 5.61 -13.27 -9.04
CA ALA A 72 5.35 -11.93 -8.52
C ALA A 72 6.58 -11.37 -7.79
N VAL A 73 7.14 -12.12 -6.84
CA VAL A 73 8.33 -11.72 -6.08
C VAL A 73 9.56 -11.59 -6.99
N THR A 74 9.80 -12.52 -7.93
CA THR A 74 10.98 -12.47 -8.81
C THR A 74 10.91 -11.35 -9.83
N SER A 75 9.71 -10.90 -10.21
CA SER A 75 9.49 -9.78 -11.14
C SER A 75 9.60 -8.40 -10.49
N LEU A 76 9.76 -8.31 -9.16
CA LEU A 76 9.93 -7.01 -8.52
C LEU A 76 11.19 -6.30 -9.04
N PRO A 77 11.09 -5.00 -9.44
CA PRO A 77 12.20 -4.25 -10.02
C PRO A 77 13.15 -3.74 -8.92
N ILE A 78 13.77 -4.68 -8.20
CA ILE A 78 14.65 -4.42 -7.05
C ILE A 78 16.05 -4.99 -7.28
N LYS A 79 17.03 -4.38 -6.61
CA LYS A 79 18.44 -4.81 -6.55
C LYS A 79 18.74 -5.32 -5.14
N SER A 80 19.85 -6.03 -4.98
CA SER A 80 20.26 -6.60 -3.68
C SER A 80 20.43 -5.58 -2.54
N ASN A 81 20.57 -4.31 -2.86
CA ASN A 81 20.72 -3.18 -1.93
C ASN A 81 19.53 -2.22 -1.93
N SER A 82 18.42 -2.56 -2.56
CA SER A 82 17.20 -1.72 -2.57
C SER A 82 16.61 -1.56 -1.17
N VAL A 83 15.99 -0.41 -0.94
CA VAL A 83 15.14 -0.16 0.22
C VAL A 83 13.69 -0.26 -0.24
N VAL A 84 12.96 -1.21 0.32
CA VAL A 84 11.63 -1.58 -0.12
C VAL A 84 10.62 -1.40 1.01
N ALA A 85 9.40 -0.99 0.71
CA ALA A 85 8.30 -0.96 1.66
C ALA A 85 7.19 -1.92 1.21
N ASP A 86 6.83 -2.85 2.07
CA ASP A 86 5.65 -3.72 1.99
C ASP A 86 4.53 -3.06 2.80
N ILE A 87 3.53 -2.52 2.10
CA ILE A 87 2.43 -1.77 2.69
C ILE A 87 1.25 -2.70 2.92
N GLY A 88 0.77 -2.80 4.18
CA GLY A 88 -0.21 -3.79 4.59
C GLY A 88 0.44 -5.18 4.61
N ALA A 89 1.58 -5.30 5.30
CA ALA A 89 2.42 -6.50 5.25
C ALA A 89 1.73 -7.77 5.77
N GLY A 90 0.69 -7.65 6.59
CA GLY A 90 -0.11 -8.76 7.12
C GLY A 90 0.74 -9.81 7.82
N SER A 91 0.77 -11.04 7.28
CA SER A 91 1.61 -12.14 7.79
C SER A 91 3.08 -12.02 7.43
N GLY A 92 3.46 -11.06 6.57
CA GLY A 92 4.83 -10.96 6.03
C GLY A 92 5.13 -11.92 4.89
N PHE A 93 4.09 -12.53 4.30
CA PHE A 93 4.26 -13.50 3.22
C PHE A 93 5.18 -12.98 2.10
N TYR A 94 4.99 -11.73 1.67
CA TYR A 94 5.87 -11.08 0.69
C TYR A 94 7.10 -10.46 1.36
N THR A 95 6.97 -9.81 2.51
CA THR A 95 8.06 -9.18 3.27
C THR A 95 9.28 -10.08 3.38
N PHE A 96 9.10 -11.30 3.91
CA PHE A 96 10.22 -12.20 4.21
C PHE A 96 10.88 -12.77 2.95
N ARG A 97 10.11 -13.02 1.89
CA ARG A 97 10.62 -13.45 0.58
C ARG A 97 11.42 -12.34 -0.11
N VAL A 98 10.94 -11.10 -0.01
CA VAL A 98 11.65 -9.92 -0.54
C VAL A 98 12.93 -9.66 0.24
N ALA A 99 12.91 -9.78 1.57
CA ALA A 99 14.09 -9.59 2.42
C ALA A 99 15.24 -10.52 2.03
N GLN A 100 14.96 -11.77 1.67
CA GLN A 100 15.97 -12.71 1.18
C GLN A 100 16.59 -12.30 -0.15
N ARG A 101 15.85 -11.58 -1.01
CA ARG A 101 16.35 -11.09 -2.32
C ARG A 101 17.21 -9.85 -2.20
N ILE A 102 17.10 -9.09 -1.10
CA ILE A 102 17.82 -7.83 -0.89
C ILE A 102 18.70 -7.87 0.37
N PRO A 103 19.65 -8.82 0.46
CA PRO A 103 20.44 -9.05 1.68
C PRO A 103 21.32 -7.85 2.08
N LYS A 104 21.56 -6.89 1.16
CA LYS A 104 22.31 -5.65 1.40
C LYS A 104 21.39 -4.42 1.49
N GLY A 105 20.09 -4.62 1.38
CA GLY A 105 19.05 -3.59 1.41
C GLY A 105 18.26 -3.65 2.71
N LYS A 106 17.02 -3.15 2.66
CA LYS A 106 16.09 -3.13 3.79
C LYS A 106 14.66 -3.30 3.31
N VAL A 107 13.86 -4.06 4.06
CA VAL A 107 12.40 -4.09 3.93
C VAL A 107 11.77 -3.40 5.13
N TYR A 108 10.97 -2.39 4.87
CA TYR A 108 10.01 -1.85 5.83
C TYR A 108 8.69 -2.60 5.69
N ALA A 109 8.34 -3.41 6.68
CA ALA A 109 7.04 -4.06 6.78
C ALA A 109 6.07 -3.09 7.49
N VAL A 110 5.23 -2.42 6.71
CA VAL A 110 4.30 -1.41 7.23
C VAL A 110 2.95 -2.06 7.49
N GLU A 111 2.46 -1.94 8.72
CA GLU A 111 1.20 -2.56 9.14
C GLU A 111 0.47 -1.67 10.15
N ILE A 112 -0.88 -1.72 10.18
CA ILE A 112 -1.69 -0.92 11.11
C ILE A 112 -2.23 -1.74 12.28
N GLN A 113 -2.43 -3.05 12.09
CA GLN A 113 -3.01 -3.95 13.09
C GLN A 113 -1.94 -4.43 14.08
N ASN A 114 -2.21 -4.25 15.38
CA ASN A 114 -1.22 -4.57 16.43
C ASN A 114 -0.83 -6.05 16.46
N ASP A 115 -1.78 -6.95 16.20
CA ASP A 115 -1.53 -8.40 16.23
C ASP A 115 -0.63 -8.82 15.05
N ALA A 116 -0.87 -8.27 13.86
CA ALA A 116 0.00 -8.47 12.71
C ALA A 116 1.42 -7.90 12.95
N ILE A 117 1.53 -6.71 13.56
CA ILE A 117 2.81 -6.12 13.94
C ILE A 117 3.58 -7.03 14.92
N ALA A 118 2.89 -7.58 15.92
CA ALA A 118 3.51 -8.49 16.88
C ALA A 118 3.99 -9.78 16.18
N TYR A 119 3.17 -10.34 15.31
CA TYR A 119 3.50 -11.51 14.49
C TYR A 119 4.72 -11.26 13.60
N LEU A 120 4.73 -10.16 12.85
CA LEU A 120 5.84 -9.78 11.97
C LEU A 120 7.17 -9.64 12.72
N LYS A 121 7.16 -8.97 13.88
CA LYS A 121 8.36 -8.81 14.73
C LYS A 121 8.89 -10.14 15.20
N LYS A 122 8.00 -11.02 15.70
CA LYS A 122 8.36 -12.36 16.15
C LYS A 122 8.99 -13.17 15.03
N LYS A 123 8.32 -13.21 13.86
CA LYS A 123 8.77 -13.97 12.71
C LYS A 123 10.10 -13.46 12.13
N ALA A 124 10.30 -12.14 12.05
CA ALA A 124 11.58 -11.57 11.61
C ALA A 124 12.76 -11.99 12.50
N LEU A 125 12.53 -12.10 13.82
CA LEU A 125 13.54 -12.59 14.78
C LEU A 125 13.80 -14.10 14.61
N GLU A 126 12.75 -14.90 14.51
CA GLU A 126 12.85 -16.37 14.32
C GLU A 126 13.60 -16.71 13.03
N ASP A 127 13.30 -16.02 11.93
CA ASP A 127 13.92 -16.21 10.61
C ASP A 127 15.29 -15.50 10.49
N LYS A 128 15.73 -14.78 11.54
CA LYS A 128 17.01 -14.04 11.60
C LYS A 128 17.18 -13.02 10.45
N LEU A 129 16.09 -12.37 10.05
CA LEU A 129 16.07 -11.40 8.97
C LEU A 129 16.34 -9.98 9.51
N ALA A 130 17.60 -9.67 9.78
CA ALA A 130 18.02 -8.38 10.35
C ALA A 130 17.77 -7.18 9.43
N ASN A 131 17.48 -7.41 8.15
CA ASN A 131 17.14 -6.38 7.17
C ASN A 131 15.62 -6.10 7.06
N VAL A 132 14.80 -6.67 7.94
CA VAL A 132 13.37 -6.36 8.07
C VAL A 132 13.14 -5.44 9.26
N GLU A 133 12.48 -4.33 9.01
CA GLU A 133 12.04 -3.38 10.05
C GLU A 133 10.52 -3.23 9.99
N VAL A 134 9.83 -3.53 11.12
CA VAL A 134 8.37 -3.44 11.21
C VAL A 134 7.97 -2.05 11.67
N ILE A 135 7.20 -1.35 10.84
CA ILE A 135 6.73 0.01 11.07
C ILE A 135 5.22 0.00 11.32
N LYS A 136 4.78 0.68 12.38
CA LYS A 136 3.36 0.94 12.60
C LYS A 136 2.93 2.10 11.72
N GLY A 137 2.14 1.81 10.68
CA GLY A 137 1.46 2.79 9.85
C GLY A 137 0.18 3.34 10.51
N THR A 138 -0.48 4.23 9.79
CA THR A 138 -1.82 4.75 10.10
C THR A 138 -2.68 4.70 8.85
N GLU A 139 -3.96 5.02 8.94
CA GLU A 139 -4.88 5.09 7.78
C GLU A 139 -4.51 6.18 6.76
N ILE A 140 -3.66 7.14 7.15
CA ILE A 140 -3.27 8.29 6.31
C ILE A 140 -1.77 8.36 6.02
N SER A 141 -0.95 7.47 6.60
CA SER A 141 0.51 7.52 6.45
C SER A 141 1.18 6.17 6.70
N PRO A 142 2.14 5.77 5.86
CA PRO A 142 3.00 4.62 6.13
C PRO A 142 4.06 4.89 7.22
N ASN A 143 4.20 6.14 7.70
CA ASN A 143 5.20 6.56 8.69
C ASN A 143 6.65 6.22 8.29
N LEU A 144 6.94 6.26 6.99
CA LEU A 144 8.26 5.99 6.44
C LEU A 144 9.12 7.26 6.36
N PRO A 145 10.45 7.14 6.47
CA PRO A 145 11.34 8.28 6.29
C PRO A 145 11.21 8.89 4.88
N PRO A 146 11.31 10.22 4.73
CA PRO A 146 11.22 10.85 3.42
C PRO A 146 12.40 10.47 2.52
N ASN A 147 12.17 10.38 1.20
CA ASN A 147 13.17 10.09 0.17
C ASN A 147 14.03 8.85 0.48
N SER A 148 13.45 7.81 1.04
CA SER A 148 14.18 6.63 1.51
C SER A 148 13.86 5.35 0.72
N ILE A 149 12.70 5.28 0.04
CA ILE A 149 12.16 4.06 -0.54
C ILE A 149 12.42 4.02 -2.05
N ASP A 150 13.00 2.92 -2.54
CA ASP A 150 13.18 2.66 -3.98
C ASP A 150 11.91 2.07 -4.60
N LEU A 151 11.25 1.14 -3.89
CA LEU A 151 10.00 0.52 -4.28
C LEU A 151 9.08 0.37 -3.07
N ALA A 152 7.88 0.90 -3.16
CA ALA A 152 6.77 0.48 -2.30
C ALA A 152 5.89 -0.50 -3.07
N PHE A 153 5.35 -1.52 -2.41
CA PHE A 153 4.36 -2.40 -3.01
C PHE A 153 3.20 -2.66 -2.07
N MET A 154 2.04 -2.93 -2.65
CA MET A 154 0.80 -3.32 -1.98
C MET A 154 0.30 -4.60 -2.65
N VAL A 155 -0.02 -5.61 -1.87
CA VAL A 155 -0.58 -6.87 -2.36
C VAL A 155 -1.96 -7.05 -1.77
N ASP A 156 -2.98 -6.82 -2.58
CA ASP A 156 -4.39 -6.87 -2.19
C ASP A 156 -4.69 -5.94 -0.98
N VAL A 157 -4.19 -4.70 -1.06
CA VAL A 157 -4.28 -3.71 0.03
C VAL A 157 -4.81 -2.35 -0.44
N TYR A 158 -4.48 -1.92 -1.67
CA TYR A 158 -4.84 -0.57 -2.11
C TYR A 158 -6.35 -0.32 -2.04
N HIS A 159 -7.15 -1.33 -2.37
CA HIS A 159 -8.61 -1.26 -2.34
C HIS A 159 -9.19 -1.06 -0.93
N GLU A 160 -8.41 -1.31 0.13
CA GLU A 160 -8.79 -1.15 1.55
C GLU A 160 -8.35 0.20 2.15
N LEU A 161 -7.54 1.00 1.44
CA LEU A 161 -7.07 2.28 1.98
C LEU A 161 -8.25 3.22 2.29
N ALA A 162 -8.48 3.51 3.57
CA ALA A 162 -9.58 4.37 4.03
C ALA A 162 -9.44 5.83 3.55
N HIS A 163 -8.20 6.29 3.36
CA HIS A 163 -7.85 7.65 2.94
C HIS A 163 -6.79 7.65 1.84
N PRO A 164 -7.09 7.14 0.62
CA PRO A 164 -6.10 6.99 -0.45
C PRO A 164 -5.40 8.30 -0.83
N VAL A 165 -6.08 9.45 -0.80
CA VAL A 165 -5.47 10.75 -1.11
C VAL A 165 -4.36 11.10 -0.13
N ALA A 166 -4.65 11.09 1.17
CA ALA A 166 -3.69 11.40 2.22
C ALA A 166 -2.56 10.37 2.26
N TYR A 167 -2.91 9.08 2.13
CA TYR A 167 -1.95 7.98 2.17
C TYR A 167 -0.95 8.06 1.01
N LEU A 168 -1.43 8.22 -0.22
CA LEU A 168 -0.58 8.33 -1.40
C LEU A 168 0.29 9.59 -1.37
N ALA A 169 -0.23 10.72 -0.86
CA ALA A 169 0.57 11.93 -0.65
C ALA A 169 1.71 11.69 0.34
N SER A 170 1.46 10.98 1.45
CA SER A 170 2.49 10.62 2.43
C SER A 170 3.49 9.61 1.84
N LEU A 171 3.02 8.58 1.12
CA LEU A 171 3.87 7.60 0.47
C LEU A 171 4.77 8.24 -0.60
N SER A 172 4.23 9.17 -1.40
CA SER A 172 5.00 9.92 -2.41
C SER A 172 6.19 10.68 -1.80
N LYS A 173 6.05 11.21 -0.58
CA LYS A 173 7.17 11.85 0.15
C LYS A 173 8.24 10.84 0.59
N ALA A 174 7.84 9.61 0.91
CA ALA A 174 8.77 8.56 1.30
C ALA A 174 9.55 7.97 0.11
N LEU A 175 8.96 7.97 -1.09
CA LEU A 175 9.62 7.51 -2.31
C LEU A 175 10.76 8.44 -2.72
N LYS A 176 11.92 7.87 -3.05
CA LYS A 176 13.05 8.57 -3.66
C LYS A 176 12.66 9.22 -5.00
N PRO A 177 13.44 10.18 -5.54
CA PRO A 177 13.36 10.51 -6.96
C PRO A 177 13.53 9.24 -7.80
N GLY A 178 12.58 8.96 -8.71
CA GLY A 178 12.53 7.71 -9.48
C GLY A 178 12.06 6.47 -8.69
N GLY A 179 11.68 6.64 -7.43
CA GLY A 179 11.05 5.57 -6.65
C GLY A 179 9.66 5.22 -7.19
N ARG A 180 9.26 3.95 -7.04
CA ARG A 180 8.06 3.38 -7.67
C ARG A 180 7.08 2.82 -6.67
N LEU A 181 5.81 2.74 -7.08
CA LEU A 181 4.73 2.05 -6.39
C LEU A 181 4.23 0.90 -7.26
N LEU A 182 4.22 -0.31 -6.73
CA LEU A 182 3.62 -1.48 -7.37
C LEU A 182 2.32 -1.85 -6.66
N LEU A 183 1.27 -2.06 -7.43
CA LEU A 183 0.03 -2.68 -6.96
C LEU A 183 -0.07 -4.08 -7.56
N LEU A 184 -0.24 -5.08 -6.70
CA LEU A 184 -0.75 -6.41 -7.02
C LEU A 184 -2.18 -6.46 -6.49
N GLU A 185 -3.17 -6.52 -7.40
CA GLU A 185 -4.58 -6.45 -7.03
C GLU A 185 -5.38 -7.50 -7.82
N TYR A 186 -6.32 -8.18 -7.20
CA TYR A 186 -7.18 -9.14 -7.89
C TYR A 186 -7.95 -8.48 -9.04
N LYS A 187 -7.98 -9.17 -10.19
CA LYS A 187 -8.61 -8.67 -11.42
C LYS A 187 -10.12 -8.54 -11.29
N GLU A 188 -10.62 -7.31 -11.37
CA GLU A 188 -12.07 -7.06 -11.44
C GLU A 188 -12.66 -7.49 -12.77
N GLU A 189 -11.89 -7.35 -13.85
CA GLU A 189 -12.32 -7.65 -15.21
C GLU A 189 -12.49 -9.15 -15.47
N ASP A 190 -11.90 -10.01 -14.62
CA ASP A 190 -11.97 -11.45 -14.79
C ASP A 190 -13.06 -12.07 -13.87
N PRO A 191 -14.18 -12.57 -14.43
CA PRO A 191 -15.24 -13.19 -13.64
C PRO A 191 -14.83 -14.54 -13.01
N ALA A 192 -13.74 -15.16 -13.48
CA ALA A 192 -13.21 -16.40 -12.91
C ALA A 192 -12.46 -16.19 -11.61
N VAL A 193 -12.05 -14.94 -11.30
CA VAL A 193 -11.42 -14.59 -10.02
C VAL A 193 -12.47 -14.60 -8.90
N ALA A 194 -12.47 -15.65 -8.09
CA ALA A 194 -13.47 -15.93 -7.04
C ALA A 194 -13.19 -15.11 -5.76
N ILE A 195 -13.03 -13.80 -5.90
CA ILE A 195 -12.84 -12.84 -4.81
C ILE A 195 -14.04 -11.90 -4.75
N LYS A 196 -14.40 -11.42 -3.56
CA LYS A 196 -15.48 -10.45 -3.33
C LYS A 196 -15.27 -9.19 -4.18
N ALA A 197 -16.34 -8.63 -4.74
CA ALA A 197 -16.25 -7.54 -5.70
C ALA A 197 -15.48 -6.32 -5.17
N GLU A 198 -15.71 -5.95 -3.90
CA GLU A 198 -15.08 -4.81 -3.26
C GLU A 198 -13.56 -4.98 -3.06
N HIS A 199 -13.08 -6.23 -3.05
CA HIS A 199 -11.66 -6.60 -2.94
C HIS A 199 -11.00 -6.88 -4.29
N LYS A 200 -11.61 -6.41 -5.38
CA LYS A 200 -11.03 -6.45 -6.73
C LYS A 200 -10.78 -5.03 -7.24
N MET A 201 -9.86 -4.93 -8.17
CA MET A 201 -9.50 -3.65 -8.78
C MET A 201 -9.38 -3.82 -10.30
N SER A 202 -9.99 -2.91 -11.07
CA SER A 202 -9.71 -2.84 -12.51
C SER A 202 -8.51 -1.97 -12.81
N VAL A 203 -7.80 -2.29 -13.90
CA VAL A 203 -6.68 -1.45 -14.40
C VAL A 203 -7.15 -0.02 -14.65
N LYS A 204 -8.37 0.15 -15.19
CA LYS A 204 -8.95 1.48 -15.45
C LYS A 204 -9.12 2.29 -14.17
N GLN A 205 -9.65 1.66 -13.13
CA GLN A 205 -9.89 2.33 -11.84
C GLN A 205 -8.58 2.64 -11.13
N ALA A 206 -7.63 1.69 -11.06
CA ALA A 206 -6.31 1.92 -10.50
C ALA A 206 -5.59 3.09 -11.18
N LYS A 207 -5.57 3.12 -12.52
CA LYS A 207 -4.99 4.24 -13.28
C LYS A 207 -5.64 5.57 -12.95
N LYS A 208 -6.98 5.62 -12.85
CA LYS A 208 -7.73 6.83 -12.54
C LYS A 208 -7.37 7.37 -11.15
N GLU A 209 -7.38 6.50 -10.13
CA GLU A 209 -7.11 6.89 -8.75
C GLU A 209 -5.64 7.29 -8.56
N LEU A 210 -4.70 6.53 -9.10
CA LEU A 210 -3.26 6.81 -8.98
C LEU A 210 -2.88 8.09 -9.75
N ALA A 211 -3.44 8.31 -10.94
CA ALA A 211 -3.19 9.53 -11.71
C ALA A 211 -3.68 10.79 -10.97
N ALA A 212 -4.84 10.72 -10.31
CA ALA A 212 -5.37 11.82 -9.49
C ALA A 212 -4.45 12.16 -8.30
N ASN A 213 -3.57 11.23 -7.89
CA ASN A 213 -2.63 11.39 -6.79
C ASN A 213 -1.17 11.54 -7.23
N GLY A 214 -0.93 11.92 -8.48
CA GLY A 214 0.41 12.20 -8.99
C GLY A 214 1.25 10.96 -9.29
N PHE A 215 0.62 9.83 -9.67
CA PHE A 215 1.30 8.62 -10.12
C PHE A 215 0.91 8.27 -11.55
N LYS A 216 1.87 7.88 -12.36
CA LYS A 216 1.68 7.44 -13.75
C LYS A 216 1.99 5.96 -13.88
N LEU A 217 1.07 5.19 -14.47
CA LEU A 217 1.32 3.78 -14.82
C LEU A 217 2.44 3.70 -15.88
N VAL A 218 3.47 2.92 -15.57
CA VAL A 218 4.62 2.68 -16.46
C VAL A 218 4.71 1.24 -16.95
N GLU A 219 4.10 0.30 -16.22
CA GLU A 219 4.03 -1.10 -16.63
C GLU A 219 2.70 -1.72 -16.17
N ASN A 220 2.09 -2.50 -17.08
CA ASN A 220 0.94 -3.36 -16.80
C ASN A 220 1.32 -4.79 -17.18
N GLY A 221 1.84 -5.54 -16.20
CA GLY A 221 2.22 -6.94 -16.38
C GLY A 221 0.98 -7.85 -16.38
N THR A 222 0.90 -8.73 -17.38
CA THR A 222 -0.24 -9.66 -17.58
C THR A 222 0.10 -11.11 -17.25
N PHE A 223 1.24 -11.34 -16.63
CA PHE A 223 1.81 -12.67 -16.40
C PHE A 223 1.31 -13.37 -15.14
N LEU A 224 0.63 -12.66 -14.22
CA LEU A 224 0.04 -13.26 -13.04
C LEU A 224 -1.38 -13.78 -13.35
N PRO A 225 -1.75 -14.97 -12.82
CA PRO A 225 -3.03 -15.58 -13.16
C PRO A 225 -4.23 -14.81 -12.62
N LEU A 226 -4.23 -14.42 -11.35
CA LEU A 226 -5.39 -13.84 -10.67
C LEU A 226 -5.27 -12.33 -10.43
N GLN A 227 -4.04 -11.78 -10.41
CA GLN A 227 -3.77 -10.40 -10.04
C GLN A 227 -3.24 -9.60 -11.22
N HIS A 228 -3.51 -8.30 -11.20
CA HIS A 228 -2.78 -7.33 -11.98
C HIS A 228 -1.39 -7.11 -11.37
N TYR A 229 -0.42 -6.76 -12.20
CA TYR A 229 0.89 -6.24 -11.82
C TYR A 229 1.01 -4.83 -12.38
N LEU A 230 0.71 -3.81 -11.56
CA LEU A 230 0.62 -2.43 -12.00
C LEU A 230 1.73 -1.61 -11.36
N LEU A 231 2.76 -1.26 -12.15
CA LEU A 231 3.88 -0.46 -11.69
C LEU A 231 3.67 1.01 -12.05
N PHE A 232 3.77 1.85 -11.04
CA PHE A 232 3.61 3.30 -11.17
C PHE A 232 4.89 4.04 -10.78
N GLU A 233 5.11 5.18 -11.42
CA GLU A 233 6.11 6.17 -11.04
C GLU A 233 5.42 7.45 -10.56
N LYS A 234 5.98 8.12 -9.55
CA LYS A 234 5.49 9.45 -9.17
C LYS A 234 5.81 10.45 -10.30
N THR A 235 4.81 11.25 -10.66
CA THR A 235 5.05 12.37 -11.58
C THR A 235 5.88 13.43 -10.85
N VAL A 236 6.95 13.89 -11.48
CA VAL A 236 7.74 15.02 -10.97
C VAL A 236 6.91 16.28 -11.22
N ASN A 237 6.48 16.94 -10.14
CA ASN A 237 5.95 18.30 -10.22
C ASN A 237 7.10 19.28 -10.06
#